data_65c450c17fb5d63d571ca1f840f8e5cb
#
_entry.id   65c450c17fb5d63d571ca1f840f8e5cb
#
_cell.length_a   1.000
_cell.length_b   1.000
_cell.length_c   1.000
_cell.angle_alpha   90.00
_cell.angle_beta   90.00
_cell.angle_gamma   90.00
#
_symmetry.space_group_name_H-M   'P 1'
#
loop_
_entity.id
_entity.type
_entity.pdbx_description
1 polymer ?
#
loop_
_entity_poly.entity_id
_entity_poly.type
_entity_poly.pdbx_seq_one_letter_code
_entity_poly.pdbx_strand_id
1 'polypeptide(L)'
;MVNFYLQECGVKSVLLPALEFMRTDKNAEPDPVYIKDKLRAQLDLYPDTEIYITQGFICRNAYGEIDNLQRGGSDYTASLIGAAVNASEIQIWTDIDGMHNNDPRIVDKTAPVRQLHFEEAAGWIQVGCRIFAPK
;
A
#
# COMPACT_ATOMS: atom_id res chain seq x y z
N MET A 1 -2.99 -8.67 16.20
CA MET A 1 -1.75 -9.07 16.87
C MET A 1 -0.78 -7.90 17.00
N VAL A 2 -0.22 -7.33 15.90
CA VAL A 2 0.75 -6.20 15.96
C VAL A 2 0.23 -4.99 16.75
N ASN A 3 -1.01 -4.55 16.50
CA ASN A 3 -1.59 -3.40 17.22
C ASN A 3 -1.64 -3.63 18.76
N PHE A 4 -2.03 -4.81 19.21
CA PHE A 4 -2.07 -5.11 20.64
C PHE A 4 -0.68 -5.11 21.26
N TYR A 5 0.32 -5.67 20.57
CA TYR A 5 1.71 -5.64 21.01
C TYR A 5 2.24 -4.21 21.15
N LEU A 6 1.98 -3.34 20.19
CA LEU A 6 2.39 -1.93 20.25
C LEU A 6 1.73 -1.21 21.45
N GLN A 7 0.46 -1.48 21.69
CA GLN A 7 -0.25 -0.92 22.84
C GLN A 7 0.33 -1.41 24.19
N GLU A 8 0.69 -2.69 24.28
CA GLU A 8 1.39 -3.24 25.45
C GLU A 8 2.76 -2.58 25.66
N CYS A 9 3.45 -2.18 24.57
CA CYS A 9 4.70 -1.42 24.64
C CYS A 9 4.50 0.08 24.94
N GLY A 10 3.26 0.53 25.19
CA GLY A 10 2.96 1.92 25.50
C GLY A 10 2.88 2.85 24.29
N VAL A 11 2.88 2.30 23.06
CA VAL A 11 2.75 3.07 21.82
C VAL A 11 1.28 3.37 21.54
N LYS A 12 0.96 4.61 21.24
CA LYS A 12 -0.39 5.04 20.86
C LYS A 12 -0.70 4.57 19.44
N SER A 13 -1.18 3.35 19.32
CA SER A 13 -1.54 2.73 18.04
C SER A 13 -3.02 2.37 17.97
N VAL A 14 -3.60 2.41 16.77
CA VAL A 14 -4.98 2.02 16.50
C VAL A 14 -5.06 1.16 15.23
N LEU A 15 -5.96 0.17 15.24
CA LEU A 15 -6.28 -0.63 14.07
C LEU A 15 -7.47 0.01 13.35
N LEU A 16 -7.25 0.42 12.11
CA LEU A 16 -8.30 0.89 11.20
C LEU A 16 -8.71 -0.27 10.29
N PRO A 17 -9.96 -0.77 10.35
CA PRO A 17 -10.42 -1.82 9.45
C PRO A 17 -10.42 -1.35 7.99
N ALA A 18 -9.68 -2.01 7.11
CA ALA A 18 -9.59 -1.62 5.70
C ALA A 18 -10.97 -1.59 5.01
N LEU A 19 -11.88 -2.47 5.38
CA LEU A 19 -13.24 -2.54 4.83
C LEU A 19 -14.11 -1.30 5.09
N GLU A 20 -13.69 -0.41 6.00
CA GLU A 20 -14.41 0.84 6.28
C GLU A 20 -14.07 1.96 5.30
N PHE A 21 -12.93 1.88 4.62
CA PHE A 21 -12.48 2.93 3.71
C PHE A 21 -11.95 2.42 2.36
N MET A 22 -11.55 1.15 2.23
CA MET A 22 -11.09 0.59 0.96
C MET A 22 -12.26 0.10 0.11
N ARG A 23 -12.40 0.68 -1.09
CA ARG A 23 -13.48 0.36 -2.02
C ARG A 23 -13.00 0.38 -3.46
N THR A 24 -13.56 -0.54 -4.27
CA THR A 24 -13.47 -0.50 -5.74
C THR A 24 -14.79 -0.04 -6.36
N ASP A 25 -14.71 0.50 -7.56
CA ASP A 25 -15.86 0.88 -8.38
C ASP A 25 -16.46 -0.35 -9.12
N LYS A 26 -17.39 -0.10 -10.04
CA LYS A 26 -18.03 -1.14 -10.85
C LYS A 26 -17.11 -1.82 -11.85
N ASN A 27 -15.96 -1.23 -12.13
CA ASN A 27 -14.94 -1.77 -13.03
C ASN A 27 -13.84 -2.51 -12.26
N ALA A 28 -14.04 -2.73 -10.96
CA ALA A 28 -13.05 -3.28 -10.02
C ALA A 28 -11.79 -2.42 -9.85
N GLU A 29 -11.86 -1.12 -10.21
CA GLU A 29 -10.78 -0.17 -9.97
C GLU A 29 -10.98 0.54 -8.63
N PRO A 30 -9.90 0.85 -7.88
CA PRO A 30 -10.01 1.59 -6.63
C PRO A 30 -10.70 2.95 -6.83
N ASP A 31 -11.56 3.31 -5.89
CA ASP A 31 -12.24 4.62 -5.86
C ASP A 31 -11.44 5.60 -4.99
N PRO A 32 -10.53 6.42 -5.56
CA PRO A 32 -9.63 7.26 -4.78
C PRO A 32 -10.34 8.36 -4.01
N VAL A 33 -11.47 8.83 -4.50
CA VAL A 33 -12.26 9.89 -3.82
C VAL A 33 -12.91 9.30 -2.58
N TYR A 34 -13.59 8.17 -2.72
CA TYR A 34 -14.19 7.47 -1.61
C TYR A 34 -13.16 7.07 -0.54
N ILE A 35 -12.03 6.48 -0.98
CA ILE A 35 -10.94 6.05 -0.08
C ILE A 35 -10.43 7.25 0.71
N LYS A 36 -10.13 8.37 0.05
CA LYS A 36 -9.64 9.58 0.69
C LYS A 36 -10.60 10.12 1.75
N ASP A 37 -11.88 10.26 1.41
CA ASP A 37 -12.89 10.82 2.30
C ASP A 37 -13.14 9.93 3.51
N LYS A 38 -13.27 8.62 3.27
CA LYS A 38 -13.53 7.65 4.35
C LYS A 38 -12.32 7.43 5.24
N LEU A 39 -11.12 7.35 4.65
CA LEU A 39 -9.89 7.23 5.44
C LEU A 39 -9.69 8.47 6.33
N ARG A 40 -9.90 9.67 5.79
CA ARG A 40 -9.79 10.91 6.57
C ARG A 40 -10.79 10.92 7.73
N ALA A 41 -12.03 10.53 7.51
CA ALA A 41 -13.02 10.39 8.57
C ALA A 41 -12.61 9.38 9.65
N GLN A 42 -11.94 8.28 9.27
CA GLN A 42 -11.42 7.30 10.23
C GLN A 42 -10.24 7.85 11.04
N LEU A 43 -9.33 8.60 10.41
CA LEU A 43 -8.20 9.23 11.10
C LEU A 43 -8.67 10.31 12.09
N ASP A 44 -9.67 11.09 11.74
CA ASP A 44 -10.24 12.15 12.59
C ASP A 44 -10.89 11.62 13.88
N LEU A 45 -11.27 10.34 13.93
CA LEU A 45 -11.75 9.68 15.16
C LEU A 45 -10.64 9.46 16.20
N TYR A 46 -9.37 9.48 15.78
CA TYR A 46 -8.23 9.12 16.63
C TYR A 46 -7.08 10.15 16.51
N PRO A 47 -7.32 11.42 16.84
CA PRO A 47 -6.35 12.50 16.57
C PRO A 47 -5.05 12.39 17.36
N ASP A 48 -5.07 11.73 18.53
CA ASP A 48 -3.91 11.55 19.40
C ASP A 48 -3.11 10.28 19.14
N THR A 49 -3.37 9.61 18.01
CA THR A 49 -2.71 8.37 17.64
C THR A 49 -1.43 8.61 16.84
N GLU A 50 -0.35 7.94 17.22
CA GLU A 50 0.95 8.03 16.55
C GLU A 50 1.10 7.04 15.41
N ILE A 51 0.50 5.84 15.55
CA ILE A 51 0.61 4.74 14.58
C ILE A 51 -0.77 4.20 14.24
N TYR A 52 -1.10 4.27 12.96
CA TYR A 52 -2.29 3.65 12.39
C TYR A 52 -1.91 2.35 11.68
N ILE A 53 -2.60 1.27 12.00
CA ILE A 53 -2.38 -0.05 11.41
C ILE A 53 -3.64 -0.42 10.64
N THR A 54 -3.47 -0.97 9.46
CA THR A 54 -4.59 -1.48 8.65
C THR A 54 -4.19 -2.73 7.89
N GLN A 55 -5.20 -3.42 7.35
CA GLN A 55 -4.97 -4.55 6.46
C GLN A 55 -4.71 -4.03 5.03
N GLY A 56 -3.81 -4.70 4.32
CA GLY A 56 -3.67 -4.54 2.88
C GLY A 56 -4.49 -5.57 2.11
N PHE A 57 -4.61 -5.39 0.79
CA PHE A 57 -5.21 -6.32 -0.15
C PHE A 57 -6.75 -6.38 -0.14
N ILE A 58 -7.41 -6.32 1.02
CA ILE A 58 -8.87 -6.43 1.13
C ILE A 58 -9.57 -5.09 0.90
N CYS A 59 -10.74 -5.14 0.27
CA CYS A 59 -11.59 -3.97 0.02
C CYS A 59 -13.07 -4.39 -0.01
N ARG A 60 -13.96 -3.44 -0.21
CA ARG A 60 -15.34 -3.69 -0.66
C ARG A 60 -15.45 -3.38 -2.15
N ASN A 61 -16.26 -4.15 -2.85
CA ASN A 61 -16.63 -3.81 -4.22
C ASN A 61 -17.73 -2.71 -4.25
N ALA A 62 -18.13 -2.32 -5.47
CA ALA A 62 -19.17 -1.30 -5.67
C ALA A 62 -20.53 -1.68 -5.05
N TYR A 63 -20.76 -2.95 -4.78
CA TYR A 63 -22.01 -3.46 -4.18
C TYR A 63 -21.92 -3.62 -2.66
N GLY A 64 -20.76 -3.31 -2.07
CA GLY A 64 -20.52 -3.40 -0.63
C GLY A 64 -20.07 -4.79 -0.15
N GLU A 65 -19.89 -5.75 -1.04
CA GLU A 65 -19.39 -7.08 -0.73
C GLU A 65 -17.89 -7.06 -0.48
N ILE A 66 -17.39 -8.02 0.29
CA ILE A 66 -15.94 -8.18 0.54
C ILE A 66 -15.25 -8.67 -0.73
N ASP A 67 -14.22 -7.99 -1.12
CA ASP A 67 -13.42 -8.24 -2.32
C ASP A 67 -11.94 -7.95 -2.06
N ASN A 68 -11.12 -8.01 -3.08
CA ASN A 68 -9.69 -7.79 -2.98
C ASN A 68 -9.12 -7.01 -4.17
N LEU A 69 -7.92 -6.41 -3.98
CA LEU A 69 -7.24 -5.61 -4.98
C LEU A 69 -6.35 -6.43 -5.94
N GLN A 70 -6.63 -7.71 -6.10
CA GLN A 70 -5.89 -8.60 -7.00
C GLN A 70 -4.39 -8.73 -6.63
N ARG A 71 -3.57 -9.19 -7.58
CA ARG A 71 -2.14 -9.41 -7.37
C ARG A 71 -1.40 -8.09 -7.09
N GLY A 72 -0.56 -8.09 -6.04
CA GLY A 72 0.15 -6.88 -5.59
C GLY A 72 -0.73 -5.93 -4.77
N GLY A 73 -1.92 -6.37 -4.37
CA GLY A 73 -2.92 -5.54 -3.71
C GLY A 73 -2.47 -4.91 -2.38
N SER A 74 -1.52 -5.51 -1.65
CA SER A 74 -0.98 -4.89 -0.42
C SER A 74 -0.13 -3.65 -0.73
N ASP A 75 0.75 -3.73 -1.73
CA ASP A 75 1.58 -2.61 -2.17
C ASP A 75 0.71 -1.51 -2.78
N TYR A 76 -0.32 -1.93 -3.52
CA TYR A 76 -1.30 -1.01 -4.09
C TYR A 76 -2.11 -0.31 -2.98
N THR A 77 -2.50 -1.04 -1.93
CA THR A 77 -3.15 -0.45 -0.75
C THR A 77 -2.27 0.62 -0.12
N ALA A 78 -0.97 0.34 0.09
CA ALA A 78 -0.04 1.31 0.66
C ALA A 78 0.07 2.58 -0.21
N SER A 79 0.13 2.42 -1.53
CA SER A 79 0.17 3.54 -2.48
C SER A 79 -1.11 4.38 -2.45
N LEU A 80 -2.28 3.74 -2.41
CA LEU A 80 -3.57 4.42 -2.33
C LEU A 80 -3.74 5.20 -1.01
N ILE A 81 -3.35 4.58 0.11
CA ILE A 81 -3.38 5.25 1.43
C ILE A 81 -2.42 6.44 1.44
N GLY A 82 -1.18 6.24 0.98
CA GLY A 82 -0.18 7.30 0.91
C GLY A 82 -0.65 8.50 0.08
N ALA A 83 -1.27 8.25 -1.07
CA ALA A 83 -1.87 9.29 -1.89
C ALA A 83 -3.06 9.98 -1.20
N ALA A 84 -3.93 9.20 -0.51
CA ALA A 84 -5.10 9.73 0.17
C ALA A 84 -4.75 10.68 1.33
N VAL A 85 -3.69 10.37 2.08
CA VAL A 85 -3.21 11.22 3.20
C VAL A 85 -2.17 12.25 2.78
N ASN A 86 -1.77 12.27 1.51
CA ASN A 86 -0.69 13.09 0.98
C ASN A 86 0.62 12.87 1.76
N ALA A 87 1.00 11.60 1.92
CA ALA A 87 2.19 11.20 2.65
C ALA A 87 3.45 11.78 2.00
N SER A 88 4.42 12.18 2.81
CA SER A 88 5.74 12.65 2.34
C SER A 88 6.58 11.50 1.77
N GLU A 89 6.31 10.27 2.20
CA GLU A 89 7.04 9.07 1.78
C GLU A 89 6.13 7.85 1.89
N ILE A 90 6.28 6.91 0.95
CA ILE A 90 5.64 5.59 0.98
C ILE A 90 6.76 4.55 0.91
N GLN A 91 6.84 3.69 1.92
CA GLN A 91 7.84 2.62 1.99
C GLN A 91 7.17 1.26 1.78
N ILE A 92 7.68 0.47 0.84
CA ILE A 92 7.26 -0.91 0.59
C ILE A 92 8.39 -1.84 1.05
N TRP A 93 8.16 -2.55 2.14
CA TRP A 93 9.14 -3.47 2.71
C TRP A 93 8.95 -4.88 2.15
N THR A 94 10.04 -5.49 1.70
CA THR A 94 10.06 -6.81 1.08
C THR A 94 11.33 -7.57 1.44
N ASP A 95 11.41 -8.84 1.08
CA ASP A 95 12.54 -9.75 1.32
C ASP A 95 13.70 -9.60 0.34
N ILE A 96 13.58 -8.71 -0.66
CA ILE A 96 14.64 -8.39 -1.61
C ILE A 96 15.15 -6.96 -1.42
N ASP A 97 16.37 -6.69 -1.87
CA ASP A 97 17.10 -5.44 -1.64
C ASP A 97 16.71 -4.28 -2.58
N GLY A 98 15.58 -4.38 -3.23
CA GLY A 98 15.01 -3.32 -4.06
C GLY A 98 14.77 -3.73 -5.50
N MET A 99 14.55 -2.72 -6.33
CA MET A 99 14.32 -2.90 -7.75
C MET A 99 15.64 -3.15 -8.48
N HIS A 100 15.67 -4.16 -9.32
CA HIS A 100 16.80 -4.47 -10.19
C HIS A 100 16.46 -4.22 -11.65
N ASN A 101 17.47 -3.97 -12.46
CA ASN A 101 17.32 -3.77 -13.91
C ASN A 101 16.85 -5.05 -14.65
N ASN A 102 16.94 -6.22 -14.02
CA ASN A 102 16.40 -7.50 -14.48
C ASN A 102 16.05 -8.38 -13.28
N ASP A 103 15.32 -9.48 -13.51
CA ASP A 103 15.01 -10.45 -12.46
C ASP A 103 16.31 -11.24 -12.10
N PRO A 104 16.82 -11.10 -10.85
CA PRO A 104 18.06 -11.78 -10.44
C PRO A 104 17.95 -13.32 -10.41
N ARG A 105 16.73 -13.87 -10.50
CA ARG A 105 16.50 -15.31 -10.61
C ARG A 105 16.69 -15.83 -12.03
N ILE A 106 16.71 -14.94 -13.03
CA ILE A 106 16.84 -15.29 -14.44
C ILE A 106 18.20 -14.83 -15.00
N VAL A 107 18.72 -13.73 -14.48
CA VAL A 107 19.97 -13.10 -14.97
C VAL A 107 20.97 -13.04 -13.81
N ASP A 108 22.13 -13.68 -13.98
CA ASP A 108 23.18 -13.78 -12.93
C ASP A 108 23.80 -12.43 -12.54
N LYS A 109 23.77 -11.45 -13.43
CA LYS A 109 24.33 -10.10 -13.20
C LYS A 109 23.24 -9.05 -13.31
N THR A 110 22.64 -8.72 -12.19
CA THR A 110 21.68 -7.62 -12.09
C THR A 110 22.25 -6.50 -11.23
N ALA A 111 21.83 -5.26 -11.51
CA ALA A 111 22.21 -4.10 -10.73
C ALA A 111 20.96 -3.47 -10.09
N PRO A 112 21.04 -3.07 -8.79
CA PRO A 112 19.94 -2.40 -8.12
C PRO A 112 19.74 -1.01 -8.72
N VAL A 113 18.48 -0.66 -8.97
CA VAL A 113 18.08 0.66 -9.45
C VAL A 113 17.71 1.52 -8.25
N ARG A 114 18.50 2.55 -7.98
CA ARG A 114 18.36 3.40 -6.80
C ARG A 114 17.37 4.55 -6.98
N GLN A 115 17.16 4.99 -8.19
CA GLN A 115 16.26 6.09 -8.54
C GLN A 115 15.62 5.81 -9.89
N LEU A 116 14.31 6.03 -10.00
CA LEU A 116 13.54 5.94 -11.23
C LEU A 116 12.54 7.09 -11.29
N HIS A 117 12.41 7.69 -12.47
CA HIS A 117 11.31 8.59 -12.73
C HIS A 117 10.01 7.80 -12.96
N PHE A 118 8.88 8.44 -12.70
CA PHE A 118 7.56 7.81 -12.80
C PHE A 118 7.28 7.22 -14.19
N GLU A 119 7.71 7.91 -15.24
CA GLU A 119 7.54 7.49 -16.63
C GLU A 119 8.40 6.26 -16.97
N GLU A 120 9.61 6.19 -16.45
CA GLU A 120 10.49 5.02 -16.59
C GLU A 120 9.90 3.81 -15.83
N ALA A 121 9.42 4.02 -14.61
CA ALA A 121 8.78 2.98 -13.82
C ALA A 121 7.52 2.42 -14.52
N ALA A 122 6.69 3.27 -15.13
CA ALA A 122 5.52 2.85 -15.87
C ALA A 122 5.89 1.99 -17.10
N GLY A 123 6.95 2.34 -17.81
CA GLY A 123 7.49 1.55 -18.93
C GLY A 123 8.00 0.17 -18.49
N TRP A 124 8.63 0.09 -17.34
CA TRP A 124 9.17 -1.16 -16.80
C TRP A 124 8.07 -2.10 -16.26
N ILE A 125 7.00 -1.55 -15.70
CA ILE A 125 5.82 -2.31 -15.25
C ILE A 125 5.15 -3.02 -16.44
N GLN A 126 5.07 -2.36 -17.60
CA GLN A 126 4.53 -2.96 -18.83
C GLN A 126 5.36 -4.14 -19.35
N VAL A 127 6.66 -4.17 -19.05
CA VAL A 127 7.57 -5.28 -19.40
C VAL A 127 7.58 -6.39 -18.35
N GLY A 128 6.80 -6.29 -17.28
CA GLY A 128 6.66 -7.32 -16.25
C GLY A 128 7.69 -7.26 -15.12
N CYS A 129 8.48 -6.19 -15.01
CA CYS A 129 9.35 -5.94 -13.87
C CYS A 129 8.54 -5.63 -12.60
N ARG A 130 8.94 -6.22 -11.47
CA ARG A 130 8.39 -5.89 -10.17
C ARG A 130 9.17 -4.73 -9.56
N ILE A 131 8.46 -3.70 -9.10
CA ILE A 131 9.06 -2.58 -8.36
C ILE A 131 9.14 -2.97 -6.88
N PHE A 132 10.32 -2.82 -6.29
CA PHE A 132 10.57 -3.10 -4.88
C PHE A 132 11.33 -1.93 -4.26
N ALA A 133 11.01 -1.58 -3.00
CA ALA A 133 11.69 -0.53 -2.29
C ALA A 133 13.00 -1.01 -1.64
N PRO A 134 14.00 -0.16 -1.46
CA PRO A 134 15.26 -0.51 -0.83
C PRO A 134 15.09 -0.79 0.67
N LYS A 135 16.00 -1.64 1.19
CA LYS A 135 16.26 -1.76 2.63
C LYS A 135 16.87 -0.49 3.18
#